data_3ecea0fbe6e4994fa486ea475e8b15be
#
_entry.id   3ecea0fbe6e4994fa486ea475e8b15be
#
_cell.length_a   1.000
_cell.length_b   1.000
_cell.length_c   1.000
_cell.angle_alpha   90.00
_cell.angle_beta   90.00
_cell.angle_gamma   90.00
#
_symmetry.space_group_name_H-M   'P 1'
#
loop_
_entity.id
_entity.type
_entity.pdbx_description
1 polymer ?
#
loop_
_entity_poly.entity_id
_entity_poly.type
_entity_poly.pdbx_seq_one_letter_code
_entity_poly.pdbx_strand_id
1 'polypeptide(L)' 'MPHLIDHWRSRLGKAERLILEALIQTYPDPLSKEEVATKAGYEASGGGFNKALGRLRTLELVHGRGQLQASENLFDAGSI' A
#
# COMPACT_ATOMS: atom_id res chain seq x y z
N MET A 1 -6.87 -9.23 -18.82
CA MET A 1 -7.71 -9.26 -17.64
C MET A 1 -7.15 -8.32 -16.57
N PRO A 2 -7.93 -7.40 -16.05
CA PRO A 2 -7.41 -6.46 -15.07
C PRO A 2 -7.06 -7.17 -13.76
N HIS A 3 -5.93 -6.79 -13.19
CA HIS A 3 -5.55 -7.26 -11.87
C HIS A 3 -6.31 -6.47 -10.80
N LEU A 4 -6.42 -7.06 -9.62
CA LEU A 4 -7.04 -6.37 -8.50
C LEU A 4 -6.30 -5.05 -8.20
N ILE A 5 -5.00 -5.01 -8.45
CA ILE A 5 -4.19 -3.81 -8.30
C ILE A 5 -4.74 -2.67 -9.15
N ASP A 6 -5.04 -2.94 -10.42
CA ASP A 6 -5.58 -1.92 -11.32
C ASP A 6 -6.95 -1.43 -10.86
N HIS A 7 -7.76 -2.34 -10.34
CA HIS A 7 -9.07 -1.99 -9.78
C HIS A 7 -8.91 -0.99 -8.63
N TRP A 8 -7.98 -1.26 -7.70
CA TRP A 8 -7.77 -0.39 -6.57
C TRP A 8 -7.13 0.93 -6.96
N ARG A 9 -6.26 0.94 -7.98
CA ARG A 9 -5.64 2.18 -8.46
C ARG A 9 -6.67 3.23 -8.86
N SER A 10 -7.77 2.80 -9.44
CA SER A 10 -8.80 3.73 -9.86
C SER A 10 -9.71 4.18 -8.72
N ARG A 11 -9.69 3.47 -7.59
CA ARG A 11 -10.57 3.77 -6.46
C ARG A 11 -9.88 4.47 -5.31
N LEU A 12 -8.57 4.32 -5.20
CA LEU A 12 -7.81 4.91 -4.11
C LEU A 12 -7.43 6.35 -4.40
N GLY A 13 -7.28 7.14 -3.33
CA GLY A 13 -6.74 8.47 -3.44
C GLY A 13 -5.26 8.44 -3.78
N LYS A 14 -4.69 9.61 -4.11
CA LYS A 14 -3.30 9.70 -4.53
C LYS A 14 -2.33 9.14 -3.48
N ALA A 15 -2.49 9.55 -2.22
CA ALA A 15 -1.60 9.09 -1.16
C ALA A 15 -1.68 7.58 -0.96
N GLU A 16 -2.88 7.05 -0.92
CA GLU A 16 -3.11 5.62 -0.76
C GLU A 16 -2.49 4.83 -1.89
N ARG A 17 -2.65 5.33 -3.10
CA ARG A 17 -2.12 4.68 -4.30
C ARG A 17 -0.59 4.66 -4.29
N LEU A 18 0.04 5.78 -3.95
CA LEU A 18 1.50 5.87 -3.92
C LEU A 18 2.09 4.95 -2.84
N ILE A 19 1.46 4.88 -1.68
CA ILE A 19 1.87 3.99 -0.61
C ILE A 19 1.78 2.53 -1.06
N LEU A 20 0.66 2.18 -1.64
CA LEU A 20 0.44 0.80 -2.08
C LEU A 20 1.43 0.40 -3.18
N GLU A 21 1.69 1.29 -4.13
CA GLU A 21 2.65 1.01 -5.19
C GLU A 21 4.06 0.80 -4.67
N ALA A 22 4.47 1.57 -3.66
CA ALA A 22 5.78 1.39 -3.05
C ALA A 22 5.92 -0.01 -2.45
N LEU A 23 4.87 -0.49 -1.81
CA LEU A 23 4.87 -1.82 -1.20
C LEU A 23 4.79 -2.94 -2.24
N ILE A 24 4.07 -2.71 -3.32
CA ILE A 24 3.96 -3.68 -4.41
C ILE A 24 5.33 -3.87 -5.09
N GLN A 25 6.06 -2.78 -5.28
CA GLN A 25 7.36 -2.83 -5.93
C GLN A 25 8.38 -3.66 -5.15
N THR A 26 8.23 -3.71 -3.82
CA THR A 26 9.16 -4.46 -2.96
C THR A 26 8.59 -5.81 -2.50
N TYR A 27 7.35 -6.10 -2.86
CA TYR A 27 6.74 -7.37 -2.46
C TYR A 27 7.61 -8.56 -2.90
N PRO A 28 7.78 -9.60 -2.09
CA PRO A 28 7.16 -9.83 -0.77
C PRO A 28 7.93 -9.20 0.41
N ASP A 29 8.97 -8.44 0.16
CA ASP A 29 9.77 -7.83 1.22
C ASP A 29 9.01 -6.68 1.87
N PRO A 30 9.00 -6.61 3.21
CA PRO A 30 8.35 -5.51 3.90
C PRO A 30 9.23 -4.26 3.89
N LEU A 31 8.60 -3.11 4.12
CA LEU A 31 9.29 -1.84 4.27
C LEU A 31 8.89 -1.22 5.60
N SER A 32 9.81 -0.46 6.21
CA SER A 32 9.46 0.31 7.39
C SER A 32 8.53 1.44 7.00
N LYS A 33 7.81 1.99 7.97
CA LYS A 33 6.91 3.10 7.74
C LYS A 33 7.64 4.30 7.12
N GLU A 34 8.84 4.59 7.60
CA GLU A 34 9.64 5.69 7.08
C GLU A 34 10.07 5.45 5.64
N GLU A 35 10.44 4.22 5.31
CA GLU A 35 10.81 3.88 3.95
C GLU A 35 9.64 4.04 2.99
N VAL A 36 8.46 3.59 3.41
CA VAL A 36 7.24 3.73 2.60
C VAL A 36 6.93 5.20 2.39
N ALA A 37 7.00 6.01 3.44
CA ALA A 37 6.72 7.43 3.33
C ALA A 37 7.70 8.11 2.37
N THR A 38 8.98 7.79 2.47
CA THR A 38 10.01 8.36 1.60
C THR A 38 9.75 8.00 0.14
N LYS A 39 9.44 6.74 -0.13
CA LYS A 39 9.15 6.28 -1.49
C LYS A 39 7.90 6.92 -2.07
N ALA A 40 6.92 7.16 -1.22
CA ALA A 40 5.65 7.78 -1.64
C ALA A 40 5.72 9.31 -1.71
N GLY A 41 6.80 9.90 -1.19
CA GLY A 41 6.96 11.34 -1.20
C GLY A 41 6.25 12.04 -0.04
N TYR A 42 6.07 11.35 1.08
CA TYR A 42 5.40 11.88 2.26
C TYR A 42 6.29 11.79 3.49
N GLU A 43 5.84 12.40 4.58
CA GLU A 43 6.52 12.26 5.87
C GLU A 43 5.79 11.22 6.71
N ALA A 44 6.55 10.33 7.35
CA ALA A 44 5.98 9.24 8.15
C ALA A 44 5.13 9.76 9.31
N SER A 45 5.43 10.95 9.82
CA SER A 45 4.68 11.56 10.91
C SER A 45 3.49 12.41 10.41
N GLY A 46 3.35 12.56 9.10
CA GLY A 46 2.30 13.39 8.52
C GLY A 46 0.92 12.80 8.69
N GLY A 47 -0.07 13.65 8.97
CA GLY A 47 -1.43 13.21 9.15
C GLY A 47 -2.03 12.59 7.89
N GLY A 48 -1.73 13.16 6.73
CA GLY A 48 -2.22 12.63 5.45
C GLY A 48 -1.70 11.24 5.16
N PHE A 49 -0.40 11.02 5.41
CA PHE A 49 0.22 9.71 5.23
C PHE A 49 -0.41 8.67 6.17
N ASN A 50 -0.52 9.01 7.46
CA ASN A 50 -1.06 8.08 8.45
C ASN A 50 -2.53 7.76 8.20
N LYS A 51 -3.30 8.74 7.75
CA LYS A 51 -4.70 8.52 7.40
C LYS A 51 -4.83 7.57 6.20
N ALA A 52 -4.03 7.79 5.19
CA ALA A 52 -4.03 6.94 3.99
C ALA A 52 -3.61 5.52 4.34
N LEU A 53 -2.59 5.36 5.17
CA LEU A 53 -2.12 4.06 5.60
C LEU A 53 -3.19 3.32 6.40
N GLY A 54 -3.87 4.03 7.30
CA GLY A 54 -4.96 3.46 8.08
C GLY A 54 -6.09 2.96 7.19
N ARG A 55 -6.40 3.71 6.14
CA ARG A 55 -7.43 3.30 5.19
C ARG A 55 -7.03 2.04 4.44
N LEU A 56 -5.77 1.96 4.01
CA LEU A 56 -5.26 0.75 3.33
C LEU A 56 -5.34 -0.48 4.23
N ARG A 57 -5.07 -0.31 5.52
CA ARG A 57 -5.21 -1.40 6.49
C ARG A 57 -6.66 -1.83 6.64
N THR A 58 -7.57 -0.86 6.70
CA THR A 58 -8.99 -1.14 6.81
C THR A 58 -9.51 -1.92 5.61
N LEU A 59 -8.97 -1.61 4.43
CA LEU A 59 -9.31 -2.31 3.20
C LEU A 59 -8.56 -3.64 3.05
N GLU A 60 -7.71 -3.95 4.01
CA GLU A 60 -6.91 -5.18 4.02
C GLU A 60 -5.94 -5.28 2.84
N LEU A 61 -5.48 -4.13 2.36
CA LEU A 61 -4.51 -4.07 1.26
C LEU A 61 -3.08 -4.03 1.76
N VAL A 62 -2.88 -3.71 3.04
CA VAL A 62 -1.56 -3.61 3.66
C VAL A 62 -1.59 -4.31 5.01
N HIS A 63 -0.52 -5.05 5.31
CA HIS A 63 -0.32 -5.74 6.59
C HIS A 63 0.89 -5.19 7.33
N GLY A 64 0.91 -5.44 8.63
CA GLY A 64 2.07 -5.17 9.46
C GLY A 64 1.92 -3.94 10.32
N ARG A 65 2.81 -3.83 11.33
CA ARG A 65 2.82 -2.70 12.26
C ARG A 65 4.13 -1.93 12.18
N GLY A 66 5.22 -2.56 12.56
CA GLY A 66 6.55 -1.95 12.46
C GLY A 66 7.07 -1.94 11.05
N GLN A 67 6.79 -3.01 10.32
CA GLN A 67 7.12 -3.11 8.91
C GLN A 67 5.83 -3.38 8.15
N LEU A 68 5.72 -2.79 6.96
CA LEU A 68 4.52 -2.83 6.16
C LEU A 68 4.74 -3.67 4.90
N GLN A 69 3.73 -4.42 4.52
CA GLN A 69 3.81 -5.29 3.36
C GLN A 69 2.48 -5.26 2.62
N ALA A 70 2.55 -5.32 1.28
CA ALA A 70 1.33 -5.42 0.48
C ALA A 70 0.63 -6.75 0.76
N SER A 71 -0.69 -6.74 0.71
CA SER A 71 -1.49 -7.93 0.97
C SER A 71 -1.35 -8.95 -0.16
N GLU A 72 -1.25 -10.21 0.20
CA GLU A 72 -1.26 -11.31 -0.76
C GLU A 72 -2.53 -11.30 -1.61
N ASN A 73 -3.62 -10.84 -1.05
CA ASN A 73 -4.89 -10.81 -1.75
C ASN A 73 -4.85 -10.01 -3.05
N LEU A 74 -3.95 -9.03 -3.12
CA LEU A 74 -3.79 -8.24 -4.33
C LEU A 74 -3.25 -9.05 -5.49
N PHE A 75 -2.44 -10.05 -5.19
CA PHE A 75 -1.79 -10.88 -6.21
C PHE A 75 -2.58 -12.14 -6.49
N ASP A 76 -3.17 -12.73 -5.45
CA ASP A 76 -3.96 -13.95 -5.60
C ASP A 76 -5.19 -13.74 -6.49
N ALA A 77 -5.83 -12.60 -6.35
CA ALA A 77 -7.02 -12.30 -7.15
C ALA A 77 -6.70 -12.22 -8.65
N GLY A 78 -5.45 -11.89 -8.97
CA GLY A 78 -5.03 -11.82 -10.36
C GLY A 78 -4.64 -13.15 -10.94
N SER A 79 -4.44 -14.17 -10.12
CA SER A 79 -3.99 -15.48 -10.59
C SER A 79 -5.15 -16.42 -10.97
N ILE A 80 -6.34 -16.03 -10.69
CA ILE A 80 -7.52 -16.85 -11.01
C ILE A 80 -8.11 -16.50 -12.40
#